data_fe8f975ffec2117f9ae11dc1acad3141
#
_entry.id   fe8f975ffec2117f9ae11dc1acad3141
#
_cell.length_a   1.000
_cell.length_b   1.000
_cell.length_c   1.000
_cell.angle_alpha   90.00
_cell.angle_beta   90.00
_cell.angle_gamma   90.00
#
_symmetry.space_group_name_H-M   'P 1'
#
loop_
_entity.id
_entity.type
_entity.pdbx_description
1 polymer ?
#
loop_
_entity_poly.entity_id
_entity_poly.type
_entity_poly.pdbx_seq_one_letter_code
_entity_poly.pdbx_strand_id
1 'polypeptide(L)'
;MNKKTVALFLFVFCVISVIAIGIYGKIPDPASTIAVTKIEFIDTSRPEFDFECERTEENNKIIFIERGNPNYQLAWRITPQDATDQMVTFVVISGADFVTISMTGMVTFLEEVAITIRIQSNLHDNRSDVVIIEFLGNPGGGEEPNPF
;
A
#
# COMPACT_ATOMS: atom_id res chain seq x y z
N MET A 1 48.41 -22.08 -41.49
CA MET A 1 47.88 -20.72 -41.38
C MET A 1 49.04 -19.75 -41.12
N ASN A 2 49.12 -18.67 -41.89
CA ASN A 2 50.23 -17.71 -41.79
C ASN A 2 50.17 -16.96 -40.46
N LYS A 3 51.31 -16.78 -39.76
CA LYS A 3 51.38 -16.06 -38.47
C LYS A 3 50.73 -14.67 -38.51
N LYS A 4 50.81 -13.98 -39.66
CA LYS A 4 50.17 -12.70 -39.89
C LYS A 4 48.64 -12.80 -39.90
N THR A 5 48.08 -13.86 -40.43
CA THR A 5 46.64 -14.10 -40.47
C THR A 5 46.10 -14.42 -39.07
N VAL A 6 46.84 -15.18 -38.27
CA VAL A 6 46.46 -15.45 -36.86
C VAL A 6 46.45 -14.17 -36.02
N ALA A 7 47.47 -13.31 -36.18
CA ALA A 7 47.54 -12.05 -35.47
C ALA A 7 46.40 -11.10 -35.85
N LEU A 8 46.00 -11.07 -37.12
CA LEU A 8 44.86 -10.28 -37.58
C LEU A 8 43.55 -10.76 -36.98
N PHE A 9 43.32 -12.11 -36.95
CA PHE A 9 42.11 -12.65 -36.34
C PHE A 9 42.04 -12.38 -34.84
N LEU A 10 43.14 -12.48 -34.11
CA LEU A 10 43.22 -12.17 -32.69
C LEU A 10 42.89 -10.69 -32.45
N PHE A 11 43.45 -9.81 -33.28
CA PHE A 11 43.19 -8.36 -33.16
C PHE A 11 41.69 -8.00 -33.38
N VAL A 12 41.10 -8.56 -34.46
CA VAL A 12 39.69 -8.35 -34.78
C VAL A 12 38.78 -8.90 -33.64
N PHE A 13 39.13 -10.08 -33.10
CA PHE A 13 38.38 -10.65 -31.99
C PHE A 13 38.45 -9.81 -30.73
N CYS A 14 39.63 -9.25 -30.39
CA CYS A 14 39.79 -8.32 -29.27
C CYS A 14 38.96 -7.05 -29.46
N VAL A 15 38.97 -6.44 -30.67
CA VAL A 15 38.17 -5.26 -30.96
C VAL A 15 36.68 -5.50 -30.84
N ILE A 16 36.18 -6.64 -31.38
CA ILE A 16 34.77 -7.03 -31.25
C ILE A 16 34.40 -7.24 -29.78
N SER A 17 35.27 -7.89 -28.99
CA SER A 17 35.03 -8.12 -27.56
C SER A 17 34.92 -6.80 -26.77
N VAL A 18 35.79 -5.83 -27.06
CA VAL A 18 35.75 -4.51 -26.41
C VAL A 18 34.46 -3.75 -26.77
N ILE A 19 34.03 -3.80 -28.04
CA ILE A 19 32.78 -3.17 -28.47
C ILE A 19 31.58 -3.87 -27.82
N ALA A 20 31.56 -5.21 -27.75
CA ALA A 20 30.50 -5.95 -27.10
C ALA A 20 30.37 -5.60 -25.60
N ILE A 21 31.49 -5.51 -24.88
CA ILE A 21 31.50 -5.08 -23.47
C ILE A 21 31.04 -3.62 -23.35
N GLY A 22 31.42 -2.74 -24.29
CA GLY A 22 30.97 -1.33 -24.28
C GLY A 22 29.49 -1.14 -24.56
N ILE A 23 28.87 -2.03 -25.35
CA ILE A 23 27.43 -1.95 -25.69
C ILE A 23 26.56 -2.70 -24.65
N TYR A 24 27.03 -3.86 -24.19
CA TYR A 24 26.27 -4.70 -23.23
C TYR A 24 26.74 -4.52 -21.79
N GLY A 25 27.87 -3.89 -21.55
CA GLY A 25 28.45 -3.65 -20.23
C GLY A 25 27.92 -2.41 -19.51
N LYS A 26 26.81 -1.82 -19.95
CA LYS A 26 26.00 -1.04 -19.02
C LYS A 26 25.37 -2.04 -18.06
N ILE A 27 26.10 -2.29 -16.97
CA ILE A 27 25.44 -2.77 -15.75
C ILE A 27 24.36 -1.72 -15.50
N PRO A 28 23.06 -2.08 -15.56
CA PRO A 28 22.05 -1.14 -15.11
C PRO A 28 22.49 -0.73 -13.71
N ASP A 29 22.64 0.59 -13.47
CA ASP A 29 22.75 1.10 -12.11
C ASP A 29 21.73 0.31 -11.29
N PRO A 30 22.09 -0.30 -10.15
CA PRO A 30 21.11 -0.92 -9.30
C PRO A 30 20.05 0.15 -9.10
N ALA A 31 18.88 -0.06 -9.72
CA ALA A 31 17.81 0.93 -9.80
C ALA A 31 17.69 1.54 -8.42
N SER A 32 17.92 2.82 -8.29
CA SER A 32 17.95 3.48 -7.00
C SER A 32 16.61 3.17 -6.35
N THR A 33 16.64 2.29 -5.35
CA THR A 33 15.42 1.83 -4.69
C THR A 33 14.85 3.01 -3.92
N ILE A 34 13.74 3.54 -4.40
CA ILE A 34 13.02 4.61 -3.72
C ILE A 34 12.21 3.97 -2.62
N ALA A 35 12.63 4.19 -1.37
CA ALA A 35 11.99 3.61 -0.22
C ALA A 35 10.67 4.30 0.12
N VAL A 36 9.70 3.54 0.61
CA VAL A 36 8.49 4.09 1.21
C VAL A 36 8.85 4.85 2.49
N THR A 37 8.47 6.11 2.56
CA THR A 37 8.69 6.96 3.75
C THR A 37 7.46 7.07 4.63
N LYS A 38 6.26 6.97 4.04
CA LYS A 38 4.97 7.07 4.74
C LYS A 38 3.92 6.21 4.05
N ILE A 39 3.06 5.58 4.84
CA ILE A 39 1.79 4.99 4.41
C ILE A 39 0.70 5.62 5.27
N GLU A 40 -0.42 5.96 4.67
CA GLU A 40 -1.56 6.49 5.41
C GLU A 40 -2.87 6.06 4.78
N PHE A 41 -3.85 5.70 5.61
CA PHE A 41 -5.23 5.56 5.18
C PHE A 41 -5.81 6.91 4.81
N ILE A 42 -6.63 6.94 3.78
CA ILE A 42 -7.38 8.09 3.32
C ILE A 42 -8.87 7.77 3.27
N ASP A 43 -9.69 8.77 3.49
CA ASP A 43 -11.15 8.68 3.37
C ASP A 43 -11.60 9.37 2.08
N THR A 44 -11.97 8.57 1.08
CA THR A 44 -12.38 9.07 -0.24
C THR A 44 -13.70 9.83 -0.22
N SER A 45 -14.46 9.78 0.87
CA SER A 45 -15.70 10.54 1.06
C SER A 45 -15.45 12.01 1.45
N ARG A 46 -14.20 12.39 1.75
CA ARG A 46 -13.82 13.70 2.29
C ARG A 46 -12.81 14.46 1.41
N PRO A 47 -13.14 14.75 0.15
CA PRO A 47 -12.22 15.46 -0.76
C PRO A 47 -11.88 16.88 -0.30
N GLU A 48 -12.77 17.55 0.44
CA GLU A 48 -12.58 18.90 0.99
C GLU A 48 -11.49 18.97 2.08
N PHE A 49 -11.13 17.84 2.68
CA PHE A 49 -10.06 17.69 3.68
C PHE A 49 -8.83 16.93 3.14
N ASP A 50 -8.55 17.01 1.82
CA ASP A 50 -7.49 16.27 1.16
C ASP A 50 -7.55 14.75 1.45
N PHE A 51 -8.78 14.22 1.58
CA PHE A 51 -9.05 12.81 1.91
C PHE A 51 -8.51 12.36 3.28
N GLU A 52 -8.22 13.28 4.19
CA GLU A 52 -7.82 12.91 5.54
C GLU A 52 -8.97 12.26 6.31
N CYS A 53 -8.66 11.13 6.97
CA CYS A 53 -9.60 10.47 7.87
C CYS A 53 -9.95 11.38 9.05
N GLU A 54 -11.17 11.27 9.55
CA GLU A 54 -11.54 11.88 10.84
C GLU A 54 -10.67 11.35 11.97
N ARG A 55 -10.67 12.08 13.08
CA ARG A 55 -9.96 11.66 14.28
C ARG A 55 -10.89 11.62 15.47
N THR A 56 -10.74 10.58 16.25
CA THR A 56 -11.41 10.47 17.56
C THR A 56 -10.79 11.44 18.57
N GLU A 57 -11.40 11.61 19.72
CA GLU A 57 -10.84 12.39 20.85
C GLU A 57 -9.46 11.87 21.28
N GLU A 58 -9.19 10.57 21.11
CA GLU A 58 -7.91 9.94 21.38
C GLU A 58 -6.91 10.07 20.23
N ASN A 59 -7.24 10.85 19.20
CA ASN A 59 -6.44 11.08 17.99
C ASN A 59 -6.26 9.83 17.09
N ASN A 60 -7.09 8.80 17.22
CA ASN A 60 -7.12 7.67 16.32
C ASN A 60 -7.84 8.04 15.03
N LYS A 61 -7.36 7.55 13.89
CA LYS A 61 -8.06 7.70 12.60
C LYS A 61 -9.33 6.86 12.58
N ILE A 62 -10.41 7.44 12.09
CA ILE A 62 -11.70 6.78 11.96
C ILE A 62 -12.33 7.08 10.61
N ILE A 63 -12.98 6.08 10.05
CA ILE A 63 -13.80 6.18 8.83
C ILE A 63 -15.20 5.70 9.18
N PHE A 64 -16.18 6.52 8.86
CA PHE A 64 -17.59 6.18 9.04
C PHE A 64 -18.18 5.67 7.72
N ILE A 65 -18.82 4.51 7.78
CA ILE A 65 -19.49 3.89 6.63
C ILE A 65 -20.98 3.73 6.88
N GLU A 66 -21.77 3.75 5.81
CA GLU A 66 -23.22 3.55 5.89
C GLU A 66 -23.55 2.08 6.16
N ARG A 67 -24.61 1.86 6.94
CA ARG A 67 -25.16 0.52 7.20
C ARG A 67 -25.83 -0.07 5.96
N GLY A 68 -25.91 -1.39 5.95
CA GLY A 68 -26.57 -2.13 4.86
C GLY A 68 -25.67 -2.42 3.67
N ASN A 69 -24.43 -1.91 3.66
CA ASN A 69 -23.45 -2.26 2.64
C ASN A 69 -22.41 -3.23 3.24
N PRO A 70 -22.40 -4.50 2.81
CA PRO A 70 -21.47 -5.48 3.35
C PRO A 70 -20.02 -5.28 2.88
N ASN A 71 -19.77 -4.39 1.93
CA ASN A 71 -18.46 -4.21 1.32
C ASN A 71 -18.00 -2.76 1.42
N TYR A 72 -16.72 -2.57 1.73
CA TYR A 72 -16.08 -1.27 1.73
C TYR A 72 -14.67 -1.37 1.13
N GLN A 73 -14.34 -0.50 0.17
CA GLN A 73 -13.02 -0.43 -0.42
C GLN A 73 -12.13 0.52 0.38
N LEU A 74 -11.11 -0.02 1.04
CA LEU A 74 -10.08 0.78 1.68
C LEU A 74 -9.30 1.58 0.63
N ALA A 75 -8.95 2.81 0.99
CA ALA A 75 -8.06 3.64 0.22
C ALA A 75 -6.87 4.08 1.09
N TRP A 76 -5.71 4.21 0.47
CA TRP A 76 -4.47 4.61 1.15
C TRP A 76 -3.56 5.38 0.20
N ARG A 77 -2.64 6.13 0.80
CA ARG A 77 -1.62 6.88 0.09
C ARG A 77 -0.23 6.40 0.52
N ILE A 78 0.65 6.21 -0.44
CA ILE A 78 2.06 5.88 -0.23
C ILE A 78 2.90 7.08 -0.62
N THR A 79 3.87 7.42 0.20
CA THR A 79 4.79 8.52 -0.06
C THR A 79 6.23 7.99 -0.04
N PRO A 80 7.06 8.32 -1.03
CA PRO A 80 6.70 9.02 -2.27
C PRO A 80 5.88 8.14 -3.21
N GLN A 81 5.15 8.75 -4.15
CA GLN A 81 4.26 8.01 -5.08
C GLN A 81 5.02 7.14 -6.08
N ASP A 82 6.29 7.42 -6.30
CA ASP A 82 7.22 6.69 -7.15
C ASP A 82 8.07 5.67 -6.36
N ALA A 83 7.67 5.32 -5.15
CA ALA A 83 8.33 4.27 -4.38
C ALA A 83 8.42 2.98 -5.18
N THR A 84 9.60 2.33 -5.15
CA THR A 84 9.91 1.17 -6.00
C THR A 84 9.04 -0.02 -5.67
N ASP A 85 8.73 -0.24 -4.40
CA ASP A 85 7.79 -1.26 -3.94
C ASP A 85 6.63 -0.58 -3.18
N GLN A 86 5.43 -0.74 -3.72
CA GLN A 86 4.20 -0.21 -3.16
C GLN A 86 3.30 -1.32 -2.60
N MET A 87 3.83 -2.54 -2.47
CA MET A 87 3.08 -3.66 -1.92
C MET A 87 2.81 -3.47 -0.43
N VAL A 88 1.57 -3.70 -0.05
CA VAL A 88 1.10 -3.55 1.33
C VAL A 88 0.40 -4.82 1.81
N THR A 89 0.37 -4.99 3.11
CA THR A 89 -0.38 -6.04 3.80
C THR A 89 -1.37 -5.40 4.77
N PHE A 90 -2.56 -5.97 4.84
CA PHE A 90 -3.59 -5.57 5.79
C PHE A 90 -3.67 -6.57 6.93
N VAL A 91 -3.80 -6.07 8.15
CA VAL A 91 -3.97 -6.87 9.36
C VAL A 91 -5.16 -6.33 10.15
N VAL A 92 -6.12 -7.19 10.44
CA VAL A 92 -7.23 -6.85 11.35
C VAL A 92 -6.73 -6.96 12.78
N ILE A 93 -6.70 -5.83 13.50
CA ILE A 93 -6.27 -5.76 14.90
C ILE A 93 -7.43 -6.13 15.84
N SER A 94 -8.63 -5.66 15.49
CA SER A 94 -9.85 -5.90 16.27
C SER A 94 -11.01 -6.21 15.35
N GLY A 95 -11.87 -7.15 15.73
CA GLY A 95 -13.03 -7.54 14.95
C GLY A 95 -12.74 -8.56 13.83
N ALA A 96 -11.65 -9.32 13.93
CA ALA A 96 -11.22 -10.29 12.90
C ALA A 96 -12.25 -11.37 12.58
N ASP A 97 -13.07 -11.76 13.56
CA ASP A 97 -14.12 -12.79 13.37
C ASP A 97 -15.32 -12.28 12.53
N PHE A 98 -15.45 -10.96 12.38
CA PHE A 98 -16.59 -10.30 11.75
C PHE A 98 -16.27 -9.71 10.38
N VAL A 99 -15.04 -9.89 9.87
CA VAL A 99 -14.61 -9.25 8.64
C VAL A 99 -13.58 -10.09 7.89
N THR A 100 -13.60 -9.99 6.56
CA THR A 100 -12.51 -10.47 5.70
C THR A 100 -11.96 -9.31 4.88
N ILE A 101 -10.65 -9.33 4.61
CA ILE A 101 -9.99 -8.31 3.79
C ILE A 101 -9.23 -8.99 2.66
N SER A 102 -9.46 -8.53 1.42
CA SER A 102 -8.69 -8.97 0.27
C SER A 102 -7.33 -8.26 0.20
N MET A 103 -6.40 -8.80 -0.60
CA MET A 103 -5.11 -8.15 -0.88
C MET A 103 -5.26 -6.78 -1.56
N THR A 104 -6.39 -6.50 -2.19
CA THR A 104 -6.71 -5.22 -2.84
C THR A 104 -7.37 -4.22 -1.90
N GLY A 105 -7.49 -4.56 -0.61
CA GLY A 105 -8.11 -3.69 0.39
C GLY A 105 -9.64 -3.69 0.37
N MET A 106 -10.29 -4.65 -0.29
CA MET A 106 -11.73 -4.83 -0.18
C MET A 106 -12.07 -5.50 1.14
N VAL A 107 -12.77 -4.79 1.99
CA VAL A 107 -13.30 -5.27 3.28
C VAL A 107 -14.70 -5.81 3.05
N THR A 108 -14.96 -7.04 3.50
CA THR A 108 -16.28 -7.63 3.51
C THR A 108 -16.69 -7.91 4.94
N PHE A 109 -17.76 -7.27 5.38
CA PHE A 109 -18.30 -7.40 6.73
C PHE A 109 -19.27 -8.60 6.79
N LEU A 110 -19.05 -9.46 7.76
CA LEU A 110 -19.99 -10.54 8.14
C LEU A 110 -21.02 -10.02 9.14
N GLU A 111 -20.62 -9.06 9.97
CA GLU A 111 -21.47 -8.33 10.90
C GLU A 111 -21.10 -6.85 10.93
N GLU A 112 -22.09 -5.98 11.18
CA GLU A 112 -21.88 -4.53 11.25
C GLU A 112 -21.34 -4.10 12.61
N VAL A 113 -20.09 -4.43 12.88
CA VAL A 113 -19.38 -4.06 14.10
C VAL A 113 -18.18 -3.17 13.78
N ALA A 114 -17.78 -2.36 14.74
CA ALA A 114 -16.56 -1.56 14.60
C ALA A 114 -15.33 -2.47 14.52
N ILE A 115 -14.44 -2.20 13.59
CA ILE A 115 -13.21 -2.95 13.39
C ILE A 115 -12.00 -2.01 13.36
N THR A 116 -10.84 -2.56 13.66
CA THR A 116 -9.57 -1.83 13.55
C THR A 116 -8.63 -2.56 12.60
N ILE A 117 -8.15 -1.83 11.61
CA ILE A 117 -7.29 -2.36 10.56
C ILE A 117 -5.94 -1.62 10.57
N ARG A 118 -4.87 -2.38 10.40
CA ARG A 118 -3.53 -1.85 10.11
C ARG A 118 -3.17 -2.14 8.66
N ILE A 119 -2.58 -1.15 7.99
CA ILE A 119 -1.85 -1.31 6.73
C ILE A 119 -0.36 -1.19 7.01
N GLN A 120 0.45 -2.02 6.37
CA GLN A 120 1.91 -1.98 6.50
C GLN A 120 2.59 -2.26 5.18
N SER A 121 3.77 -1.65 4.96
CA SER A 121 4.63 -1.95 3.81
C SER A 121 5.24 -3.34 3.94
N ASN A 122 5.31 -4.07 2.84
CA ASN A 122 5.92 -5.40 2.83
C ASN A 122 7.46 -5.36 2.98
N LEU A 123 8.10 -4.31 2.46
CA LEU A 123 9.57 -4.15 2.56
C LEU A 123 10.03 -3.32 3.77
N HIS A 124 9.14 -2.51 4.35
CA HIS A 124 9.49 -1.56 5.40
C HIS A 124 8.49 -1.72 6.56
N ASP A 125 8.69 -2.73 7.38
CA ASP A 125 7.80 -3.10 8.51
C ASP A 125 7.47 -1.94 9.46
N ASN A 126 8.34 -0.93 9.53
CA ASN A 126 8.13 0.25 10.35
C ASN A 126 7.23 1.32 9.69
N ARG A 127 6.79 1.10 8.46
CA ARG A 127 5.86 1.98 7.74
C ARG A 127 4.49 1.37 7.75
N SER A 128 3.67 1.84 8.66
CA SER A 128 2.30 1.37 8.86
C SER A 128 1.38 2.51 9.27
N ASP A 129 0.10 2.30 9.10
CA ASP A 129 -0.95 3.18 9.59
C ASP A 129 -2.12 2.34 10.12
N VAL A 130 -2.95 2.91 10.96
CA VAL A 130 -4.08 2.23 11.60
C VAL A 130 -5.33 3.08 11.43
N VAL A 131 -6.44 2.43 11.13
CA VAL A 131 -7.75 3.08 11.04
C VAL A 131 -8.82 2.23 11.73
N ILE A 132 -9.75 2.92 12.36
CA ILE A 132 -10.98 2.34 12.88
C ILE A 132 -12.06 2.54 11.82
N ILE A 133 -12.84 1.50 11.52
CA ILE A 133 -14.03 1.62 10.68
C ILE A 133 -15.24 1.43 11.57
N GLU A 134 -16.15 2.37 11.50
CA GLU A 134 -17.38 2.38 12.29
C GLU A 134 -18.60 2.62 11.39
N PHE A 135 -19.73 2.04 11.78
CA PHE A 135 -20.99 2.21 11.04
C PHE A 135 -21.74 3.43 11.53
N LEU A 136 -22.19 4.27 10.60
CA LEU A 136 -23.08 5.39 10.90
C LEU A 136 -24.42 4.89 11.45
N GLY A 137 -24.91 5.54 12.50
CA GLY A 137 -26.15 5.17 13.17
C GLY A 137 -25.95 4.01 14.14
N ASN A 138 -26.07 4.31 15.41
CA ASN A 138 -26.01 3.30 16.47
C ASN A 138 -27.27 2.42 16.43
N PRO A 139 -27.17 1.06 16.39
CA PRO A 139 -28.35 0.19 16.54
C PRO A 139 -28.94 0.23 17.95
N GLY A 140 -28.29 0.93 18.88
CA GLY A 140 -28.74 1.17 20.24
C GLY A 140 -29.05 2.63 20.55
N GLY A 141 -29.41 3.41 19.54
CA GLY A 141 -29.85 4.80 19.71
C GLY A 141 -31.03 4.86 20.65
N GLY A 142 -30.77 5.37 21.83
CA GLY A 142 -31.60 5.50 22.98
C GLY A 142 -33.10 5.60 22.73
N GLU A 143 -33.83 4.76 23.39
CA GLU A 143 -35.14 5.17 23.85
C GLU A 143 -35.01 6.58 24.45
N GLU A 144 -35.53 7.57 23.74
CA GLU A 144 -35.85 8.81 24.39
C GLU A 144 -36.70 8.45 25.64
N PRO A 145 -36.33 8.90 26.83
CA PRO A 145 -37.18 8.70 27.99
C PRO A 145 -38.52 9.36 27.67
N ASN A 146 -39.53 8.52 27.50
CA ASN A 146 -40.92 8.94 27.34
C ASN A 146 -41.25 9.93 28.48
N PRO A 147 -41.62 11.19 28.22
CA PRO A 147 -41.85 12.18 29.24
C PRO A 147 -43.24 12.05 29.92
N PHE A 148 -43.77 10.80 30.04
CA PHE A 148 -45.00 10.58 30.77
C PHE A 148 -44.83 9.43 31.77
#